data_6e15bcd7bcb68b2791004c5a65d2d9f9
#
_entry.id   6e15bcd7bcb68b2791004c5a65d2d9f9
#
_cell.length_a   1.000
_cell.length_b   1.000
_cell.length_c   1.000
_cell.angle_alpha   90.00
_cell.angle_beta   90.00
_cell.angle_gamma   90.00
#
_symmetry.space_group_name_H-M   'P 1'
#
loop_
_entity.id
_entity.type
_entity.pdbx_description
1 polymer ?
#
loop_
_entity_poly.entity_id
_entity_poly.type
_entity_poly.pdbx_seq_one_letter_code
_entity_poly.pdbx_strand_id
1 'polypeptide(L)'
;KLAKIDVRSVSMSQESIAEAMMGKKQWWTPFPKVRYTERPDAATACVMEGDIVVLVDNSPAAMILPTHFFDFVQEANDFYFPPLIGTYLRILRIVVFLLTMFITPVWFLLVKDPARTQAGLEFLAIDSDYSVPLLVQLLLAEFIVDLLKLASLNTPDVFSNSFSMLGALVLGDFAVQAHWLVPEVLAYMAFVAIANFAQPSYELGYAFKL
;
A
#
# COMPACT_ATOMS: atom_id res chain seq x y z
N LYS A 1 28.78 -3.96 8.74
CA LYS A 1 28.43 -2.64 8.18
C LYS A 1 28.26 -1.60 9.30
N LEU A 2 27.55 -1.90 10.39
CA LEU A 2 27.33 -0.99 11.52
C LEU A 2 28.65 -0.38 12.07
N ALA A 3 29.69 -1.19 12.21
CA ALA A 3 31.01 -0.71 12.71
C ALA A 3 31.72 0.30 11.81
N LYS A 4 31.21 0.57 10.60
CA LYS A 4 31.77 1.53 9.65
C LYS A 4 30.98 2.83 9.56
N ILE A 5 29.91 2.96 10.34
CA ILE A 5 29.08 4.15 10.36
C ILE A 5 29.72 5.16 11.33
N ASP A 6 30.22 6.25 10.80
CA ASP A 6 30.77 7.37 11.56
C ASP A 6 29.82 8.58 11.41
N VAL A 7 28.72 8.55 12.20
CA VAL A 7 27.74 9.64 12.23
C VAL A 7 27.77 10.26 13.62
N ARG A 8 28.16 11.52 13.71
CA ARG A 8 28.35 12.23 15.00
C ARG A 8 27.09 12.90 15.54
N SER A 9 26.14 13.23 14.68
CA SER A 9 24.83 13.78 15.08
C SER A 9 23.77 13.34 14.10
N VAL A 10 22.66 12.82 14.62
CA VAL A 10 21.60 12.21 13.82
C VAL A 10 20.27 12.85 14.22
N SER A 11 19.62 13.52 13.30
CA SER A 11 18.31 14.11 13.51
C SER A 11 17.18 13.06 13.57
N MET A 12 17.35 11.96 12.81
CA MET A 12 16.48 10.77 12.80
C MET A 12 17.37 9.54 12.92
N SER A 13 17.58 9.06 14.14
CA SER A 13 18.66 8.11 14.44
C SER A 13 18.51 6.78 13.70
N GLN A 14 17.33 6.16 13.72
CA GLN A 14 17.12 4.86 13.08
C GLN A 14 17.18 4.94 11.55
N GLU A 15 16.57 5.96 10.93
CA GLU A 15 16.52 6.12 9.48
C GLU A 15 17.90 6.45 8.91
N SER A 16 18.68 7.30 9.58
CA SER A 16 20.04 7.61 9.18
C SER A 16 20.96 6.38 9.25
N ILE A 17 20.75 5.50 10.23
CA ILE A 17 21.46 4.23 10.31
C ILE A 17 21.03 3.29 9.17
N ALA A 18 19.74 3.19 8.90
CA ALA A 18 19.22 2.41 7.79
C ALA A 18 19.79 2.89 6.46
N GLU A 19 19.78 4.20 6.21
CA GLU A 19 20.37 4.81 5.01
C GLU A 19 21.86 4.54 4.89
N ALA A 20 22.62 4.69 5.98
CA ALA A 20 24.03 4.40 6.01
C ALA A 20 24.36 2.90 5.77
N MET A 21 23.46 2.00 6.14
CA MET A 21 23.58 0.57 5.84
C MET A 21 23.24 0.24 4.38
N MET A 22 22.42 1.04 3.71
CA MET A 22 22.09 0.88 2.30
C MET A 22 23.29 1.28 1.44
N GLY A 23 23.64 0.45 0.47
CA GLY A 23 24.67 0.80 -0.51
C GLY A 23 24.10 1.75 -1.57
N LYS A 24 24.96 2.62 -2.16
CA LYS A 24 24.55 3.59 -3.21
C LYS A 24 23.76 3.00 -4.39
N LYS A 25 24.01 1.74 -4.76
CA LYS A 25 23.25 1.04 -5.81
C LYS A 25 21.82 0.65 -5.40
N GLN A 26 21.51 0.71 -4.12
CA GLN A 26 20.22 0.24 -3.58
C GLN A 26 19.21 1.37 -3.43
N TRP A 27 19.60 2.60 -3.72
CA TRP A 27 18.76 3.78 -3.62
C TRP A 27 17.62 3.81 -4.64
N TRP A 28 17.78 3.10 -5.77
CA TRP A 28 16.76 3.01 -6.83
C TRP A 28 15.76 1.85 -6.65
N THR A 29 15.90 1.05 -5.61
CA THR A 29 14.94 -0.02 -5.34
C THR A 29 13.76 0.52 -4.53
N PRO A 30 12.52 0.47 -5.05
CA PRO A 30 11.34 0.93 -4.32
C PRO A 30 10.98 0.02 -3.14
N PHE A 31 11.52 -1.22 -3.11
CA PHE A 31 11.21 -2.18 -2.06
C PHE A 31 11.94 -1.87 -0.76
N PRO A 32 11.21 -1.78 0.37
CA PRO A 32 11.79 -1.57 1.68
C PRO A 32 12.72 -2.74 2.06
N LYS A 33 13.85 -2.42 2.69
CA LYS A 33 14.88 -3.40 3.10
C LYS A 33 15.00 -3.56 4.59
N VAL A 34 14.36 -2.69 5.31
CA VAL A 34 14.29 -2.65 6.75
C VAL A 34 12.83 -2.63 7.12
N ARG A 35 12.44 -3.49 8.03
CA ARG A 35 11.10 -3.45 8.64
C ARG A 35 11.20 -2.78 10.00
N TYR A 36 10.24 -1.93 10.31
CA TYR A 36 10.15 -1.27 11.59
C TYR A 36 9.00 -1.85 12.40
N THR A 37 9.18 -1.96 13.70
CA THR A 37 8.13 -2.35 14.63
C THR A 37 8.26 -1.58 15.94
N GLU A 38 7.14 -1.08 16.44
CA GLU A 38 7.03 -0.47 17.77
C GLU A 38 6.60 -1.49 18.82
N ARG A 39 6.32 -2.72 18.40
CA ARG A 39 5.81 -3.79 19.24
C ARG A 39 6.96 -4.69 19.71
N PRO A 40 7.22 -4.76 21.03
CA PRO A 40 8.30 -5.60 21.56
C PRO A 40 8.02 -7.11 21.41
N ASP A 41 6.75 -7.53 21.39
CA ASP A 41 6.37 -8.91 21.13
C ASP A 41 6.71 -9.34 19.70
N ALA A 42 6.42 -8.49 18.71
CA ALA A 42 6.78 -8.73 17.32
C ALA A 42 8.30 -8.76 17.13
N ALA A 43 9.03 -7.83 17.75
CA ALA A 43 10.49 -7.82 17.71
C ALA A 43 11.09 -9.09 18.31
N THR A 44 10.53 -9.57 19.43
CA THR A 44 10.99 -10.81 20.08
C THR A 44 10.74 -12.03 19.21
N ALA A 45 9.57 -12.12 18.55
CA ALA A 45 9.26 -13.21 17.63
C ALA A 45 10.27 -13.26 16.47
N CYS A 46 10.61 -12.12 15.87
CA CYS A 46 11.59 -12.04 14.80
C CYS A 46 12.99 -12.50 15.25
N VAL A 47 13.41 -12.14 16.47
CA VAL A 47 14.69 -12.62 17.02
C VAL A 47 14.67 -14.15 17.19
N MET A 48 13.54 -14.72 17.59
CA MET A 48 13.41 -16.19 17.72
C MET A 48 13.40 -16.89 16.35
N GLU A 49 12.96 -16.23 15.29
CA GLU A 49 13.04 -16.71 13.91
C GLU A 49 14.43 -16.58 13.30
N GLY A 50 15.34 -15.85 13.96
CA GLY A 50 16.73 -15.69 13.55
C GLY A 50 17.06 -14.34 12.90
N ASP A 51 16.12 -13.41 12.91
CA ASP A 51 16.32 -12.05 12.43
C ASP A 51 17.19 -11.23 13.39
N ILE A 52 17.80 -10.20 12.84
CA ILE A 52 18.58 -9.23 13.61
C ILE A 52 17.69 -8.04 13.92
N VAL A 53 17.48 -7.80 15.21
CA VAL A 53 16.77 -6.61 15.69
C VAL A 53 17.77 -5.58 16.17
N VAL A 54 17.69 -4.37 15.61
CA VAL A 54 18.55 -3.24 15.97
C VAL A 54 17.70 -2.21 16.71
N LEU A 55 18.06 -1.97 17.95
CA LEU A 55 17.50 -0.89 18.78
C LEU A 55 18.42 0.31 18.69
N VAL A 56 17.85 1.46 18.40
CA VAL A 56 18.57 2.72 18.26
C VAL A 56 18.07 3.67 19.33
N ASP A 57 19.01 4.31 20.03
CA ASP A 57 18.66 5.28 21.06
C ASP A 57 17.88 6.46 20.49
N ASN A 58 16.92 6.97 21.25
CA ASN A 58 15.98 8.03 20.85
C ASN A 58 15.09 7.68 19.62
N SER A 59 14.86 6.40 19.37
CA SER A 59 13.99 5.93 18.27
C SER A 59 12.80 5.17 18.82
N PRO A 60 11.57 5.45 18.33
CA PRO A 60 10.35 4.82 18.85
C PRO A 60 10.22 3.36 18.40
N ALA A 61 10.86 2.96 17.31
CA ALA A 61 10.71 1.66 16.70
C ALA A 61 12.03 0.89 16.63
N ALA A 62 11.94 -0.43 16.67
CA ALA A 62 13.05 -1.35 16.41
C ALA A 62 13.15 -1.63 14.91
N MET A 63 14.37 -1.74 14.39
CA MET A 63 14.66 -2.13 13.01
C MET A 63 14.90 -3.63 12.93
N ILE A 64 14.25 -4.31 11.99
CA ILE A 64 14.37 -5.75 11.76
C ILE A 64 15.05 -5.99 10.41
N LEU A 65 16.05 -6.87 10.42
CA LEU A 65 16.91 -7.22 9.29
C LEU A 65 17.28 -8.71 9.32
N PRO A 66 17.43 -9.38 8.17
CA PRO A 66 17.04 -8.96 6.83
C PRO A 66 15.53 -8.98 6.66
N THR A 67 14.99 -8.27 5.66
CA THR A 67 13.57 -8.33 5.33
C THR A 67 13.35 -9.17 4.08
N HIS A 68 12.33 -9.98 4.11
CA HIS A 68 11.85 -10.78 3.00
C HIS A 68 10.48 -10.26 2.55
N PHE A 69 10.08 -10.55 1.33
CA PHE A 69 8.79 -10.14 0.80
C PHE A 69 7.61 -10.58 1.69
N PHE A 70 7.66 -11.81 2.18
CA PHE A 70 6.59 -12.36 3.01
C PHE A 70 6.44 -11.67 4.37
N ASP A 71 7.50 -11.04 4.89
CA ASP A 71 7.47 -10.33 6.17
C ASP A 71 6.59 -9.08 6.12
N PHE A 72 6.39 -8.51 4.93
CA PHE A 72 5.49 -7.38 4.72
C PHE A 72 4.02 -7.78 4.53
N VAL A 73 3.76 -9.06 4.23
CA VAL A 73 2.40 -9.60 4.06
C VAL A 73 1.87 -10.20 5.37
N GLN A 74 2.76 -10.57 6.28
CA GLN A 74 2.41 -11.12 7.59
C GLN A 74 2.29 -10.02 8.64
N GLU A 75 1.33 -10.17 9.53
CA GLU A 75 1.15 -9.31 10.68
C GLU A 75 1.33 -10.11 11.97
N ALA A 76 1.98 -9.50 12.97
CA ALA A 76 2.21 -10.13 14.27
C ALA A 76 0.90 -10.59 14.95
N ASN A 77 -0.20 -9.88 14.71
CA ASN A 77 -1.51 -10.25 15.24
C ASN A 77 -2.02 -11.61 14.75
N ASP A 78 -1.58 -12.07 13.56
CA ASP A 78 -2.02 -13.35 12.99
C ASP A 78 -1.60 -14.56 13.85
N PHE A 79 -0.54 -14.40 14.65
CA PHE A 79 -0.04 -15.45 15.55
C PHE A 79 -0.86 -15.60 16.84
N TYR A 80 -1.66 -14.58 17.19
CA TYR A 80 -2.52 -14.62 18.38
C TYR A 80 -3.89 -15.26 18.11
N PHE A 81 -4.24 -15.47 16.83
CA PHE A 81 -5.47 -16.15 16.46
C PHE A 81 -5.30 -17.67 16.42
N PRO A 82 -6.39 -18.43 16.57
CA PRO A 82 -6.37 -19.86 16.31
C PRO A 82 -5.77 -20.17 14.93
N PRO A 83 -5.01 -21.27 14.76
CA PRO A 83 -4.25 -21.56 13.54
C PRO A 83 -5.05 -21.47 12.23
N LEU A 84 -6.32 -21.89 12.27
CA LEU A 84 -7.21 -21.85 11.11
C LEU A 84 -7.55 -20.41 10.72
N ILE A 85 -7.84 -19.55 11.70
CA ILE A 85 -8.17 -18.14 11.45
C ILE A 85 -6.92 -17.38 10.98
N GLY A 86 -5.78 -17.59 11.62
CA GLY A 86 -4.51 -16.98 11.21
C GLY A 86 -4.12 -17.35 9.80
N THR A 87 -4.30 -18.63 9.41
CA THR A 87 -4.03 -19.09 8.04
C THR A 87 -4.99 -18.45 7.04
N TYR A 88 -6.29 -18.37 7.36
CA TYR A 88 -7.27 -17.71 6.53
C TYR A 88 -6.92 -16.23 6.28
N LEU A 89 -6.55 -15.49 7.32
CA LEU A 89 -6.17 -14.07 7.20
C LEU A 89 -4.92 -13.87 6.33
N ARG A 90 -3.93 -14.74 6.44
CA ARG A 90 -2.73 -14.71 5.59
C ARG A 90 -3.06 -14.95 4.12
N ILE A 91 -3.87 -15.98 3.84
CA ILE A 91 -4.32 -16.26 2.46
C ILE A 91 -5.12 -15.07 1.93
N LEU A 92 -6.03 -14.53 2.73
CA LEU A 92 -6.84 -13.37 2.34
C LEU A 92 -5.97 -12.16 1.98
N ARG A 93 -4.91 -11.85 2.75
CA ARG A 93 -3.98 -10.77 2.42
C ARG A 93 -3.23 -11.00 1.11
N ILE A 94 -2.76 -12.23 0.87
CA ILE A 94 -2.11 -12.57 -0.39
C ILE A 94 -3.06 -12.39 -1.56
N VAL A 95 -4.30 -12.85 -1.43
CA VAL A 95 -5.34 -12.69 -2.47
C VAL A 95 -5.65 -11.22 -2.70
N VAL A 96 -5.85 -10.44 -1.63
CA VAL A 96 -6.10 -8.99 -1.72
C VAL A 96 -4.92 -8.27 -2.39
N PHE A 97 -3.70 -8.63 -2.03
CA PHE A 97 -2.50 -8.09 -2.64
C PHE A 97 -2.44 -8.36 -4.15
N LEU A 98 -2.69 -9.59 -4.58
CA LEU A 98 -2.75 -9.95 -5.99
C LEU A 98 -3.89 -9.24 -6.71
N LEU A 99 -5.05 -9.12 -6.08
CA LEU A 99 -6.17 -8.38 -6.65
C LEU A 99 -5.85 -6.90 -6.85
N THR A 100 -5.22 -6.24 -5.88
CA THR A 100 -4.84 -4.83 -6.04
C THR A 100 -3.88 -4.62 -7.19
N MET A 101 -2.99 -5.57 -7.44
CA MET A 101 -2.02 -5.48 -8.53
C MET A 101 -2.65 -5.74 -9.91
N PHE A 102 -3.58 -6.70 -10.00
CA PHE A 102 -4.05 -7.19 -11.29
C PHE A 102 -5.45 -6.71 -11.69
N ILE A 103 -6.31 -6.33 -10.74
CA ILE A 103 -7.72 -6.04 -11.03
C ILE A 103 -7.87 -4.89 -12.03
N THR A 104 -7.18 -3.79 -11.83
CA THR A 104 -7.26 -2.60 -12.67
C THR A 104 -6.69 -2.82 -14.07
N PRO A 105 -5.45 -3.38 -14.23
CA PRO A 105 -4.91 -3.65 -15.56
C PRO A 105 -5.74 -4.70 -16.33
N VAL A 106 -6.19 -5.75 -15.67
CA VAL A 106 -7.00 -6.79 -16.31
C VAL A 106 -8.34 -6.22 -16.75
N TRP A 107 -9.02 -5.47 -15.89
CA TRP A 107 -10.27 -4.80 -16.26
C TRP A 107 -10.07 -3.84 -17.43
N PHE A 108 -9.03 -3.01 -17.41
CA PHE A 108 -8.71 -2.10 -18.52
C PHE A 108 -8.51 -2.83 -19.86
N LEU A 109 -7.81 -3.97 -19.85
CA LEU A 109 -7.60 -4.77 -21.04
C LEU A 109 -8.90 -5.41 -21.55
N LEU A 110 -9.76 -5.86 -20.65
CA LEU A 110 -11.07 -6.43 -21.01
C LEU A 110 -11.99 -5.39 -21.67
N VAL A 111 -12.05 -4.20 -21.10
CA VAL A 111 -12.89 -3.11 -21.63
C VAL A 111 -12.36 -2.60 -22.98
N LYS A 112 -11.04 -2.57 -23.17
CA LYS A 112 -10.43 -2.08 -24.42
C LYS A 112 -10.64 -3.04 -25.59
N ASP A 113 -10.80 -4.32 -25.35
CA ASP A 113 -10.99 -5.35 -26.36
C ASP A 113 -12.31 -6.10 -26.16
N PRO A 114 -13.43 -5.59 -26.72
CA PRO A 114 -14.76 -6.21 -26.58
C PRO A 114 -14.83 -7.66 -27.09
N ALA A 115 -13.94 -8.06 -27.99
CA ALA A 115 -13.87 -9.42 -28.50
C ALA A 115 -13.42 -10.43 -27.43
N ARG A 116 -12.78 -9.97 -26.38
CA ARG A 116 -12.37 -10.80 -25.21
C ARG A 116 -13.43 -10.87 -24.12
N THR A 117 -14.41 -9.97 -24.17
CA THR A 117 -15.53 -9.96 -23.23
C THR A 117 -16.51 -11.05 -23.62
N GLN A 118 -16.29 -12.27 -23.15
CA GLN A 118 -17.17 -13.41 -23.41
C GLN A 118 -18.54 -13.22 -22.71
N ALA A 119 -19.56 -13.90 -23.21
CA ALA A 119 -20.88 -13.96 -22.59
C ALA A 119 -20.75 -14.30 -21.08
N GLY A 120 -21.22 -13.39 -20.22
CA GLY A 120 -21.12 -13.48 -18.76
C GLY A 120 -20.21 -12.44 -18.10
N LEU A 121 -19.41 -11.70 -18.88
CA LEU A 121 -18.57 -10.58 -18.38
C LEU A 121 -19.10 -9.22 -18.87
N GLU A 122 -20.31 -9.16 -19.41
CA GLU A 122 -20.94 -7.94 -19.92
C GLU A 122 -21.07 -6.84 -18.85
N PHE A 123 -21.20 -7.24 -17.58
CA PHE A 123 -21.27 -6.30 -16.46
C PHE A 123 -19.98 -5.52 -16.21
N LEU A 124 -18.86 -5.92 -16.84
CA LEU A 124 -17.57 -5.19 -16.77
C LEU A 124 -17.47 -4.11 -17.85
N ALA A 125 -18.37 -4.12 -18.83
CA ALA A 125 -18.39 -3.14 -19.90
C ALA A 125 -18.78 -1.76 -19.36
N ILE A 126 -18.33 -0.71 -20.06
CA ILE A 126 -18.68 0.67 -19.75
C ILE A 126 -19.87 1.04 -20.61
N ASP A 127 -20.98 1.38 -19.98
CA ASP A 127 -22.22 1.79 -20.66
C ASP A 127 -22.33 3.31 -20.84
N SER A 128 -21.46 4.09 -20.19
CA SER A 128 -21.51 5.54 -20.20
C SER A 128 -20.56 6.15 -21.24
N ASP A 129 -21.04 7.21 -21.92
CA ASP A 129 -20.19 8.03 -22.77
C ASP A 129 -19.16 8.79 -21.91
N TYR A 130 -17.92 8.79 -22.33
CA TYR A 130 -16.84 9.50 -21.64
C TYR A 130 -16.02 10.35 -22.61
N SER A 131 -15.66 11.55 -22.15
CA SER A 131 -14.86 12.50 -22.94
C SER A 131 -13.36 12.31 -22.72
N VAL A 132 -12.95 11.73 -21.60
CA VAL A 132 -11.55 11.52 -21.21
C VAL A 132 -11.15 10.07 -21.49
N PRO A 133 -9.99 9.81 -22.12
CA PRO A 133 -9.52 8.43 -22.34
C PRO A 133 -9.44 7.63 -21.05
N LEU A 134 -9.89 6.37 -21.06
CA LEU A 134 -10.00 5.50 -19.90
C LEU A 134 -8.69 5.38 -19.10
N LEU A 135 -7.55 5.28 -19.79
CA LEU A 135 -6.23 5.25 -19.11
C LEU A 135 -5.99 6.52 -18.30
N VAL A 136 -6.34 7.68 -18.84
CA VAL A 136 -6.16 8.96 -18.14
C VAL A 136 -7.07 9.04 -16.93
N GLN A 137 -8.31 8.52 -17.04
CA GLN A 137 -9.23 8.45 -15.90
C GLN A 137 -8.68 7.59 -14.78
N LEU A 138 -8.12 6.40 -15.09
CA LEU A 138 -7.49 5.53 -14.11
C LEU A 138 -6.31 6.20 -13.40
N LEU A 139 -5.42 6.84 -14.15
CA LEU A 139 -4.27 7.55 -13.59
C LEU A 139 -4.71 8.75 -12.73
N LEU A 140 -5.75 9.48 -13.16
CA LEU A 140 -6.30 10.59 -12.40
C LEU A 140 -6.93 10.11 -11.09
N ALA A 141 -7.72 9.04 -11.14
CA ALA A 141 -8.35 8.47 -9.95
C ALA A 141 -7.29 7.94 -8.96
N GLU A 142 -6.24 7.28 -9.45
CA GLU A 142 -5.10 6.85 -8.62
C GLU A 142 -4.40 8.04 -7.95
N PHE A 143 -4.13 9.10 -8.71
CA PHE A 143 -3.55 10.32 -8.18
C PHE A 143 -4.42 10.97 -7.09
N ILE A 144 -5.75 11.01 -7.30
CA ILE A 144 -6.70 11.53 -6.30
C ILE A 144 -6.66 10.69 -5.02
N VAL A 145 -6.64 9.36 -5.13
CA VAL A 145 -6.55 8.46 -3.98
C VAL A 145 -5.24 8.69 -3.20
N ASP A 146 -4.12 8.83 -3.89
CA ASP A 146 -2.83 9.10 -3.24
C ASP A 146 -2.78 10.49 -2.60
N LEU A 147 -3.39 11.49 -3.24
CA LEU A 147 -3.54 12.83 -2.67
C LEU A 147 -4.37 12.81 -1.39
N LEU A 148 -5.49 12.07 -1.37
CA LEU A 148 -6.32 11.90 -0.18
C LEU A 148 -5.55 11.21 0.96
N LYS A 149 -4.77 10.18 0.65
CA LYS A 149 -3.89 9.53 1.63
C LYS A 149 -2.84 10.49 2.19
N LEU A 150 -2.19 11.27 1.33
CA LEU A 150 -1.21 12.25 1.75
C LEU A 150 -1.84 13.35 2.61
N ALA A 151 -3.02 13.81 2.24
CA ALA A 151 -3.77 14.80 3.02
C ALA A 151 -4.13 14.26 4.41
N SER A 152 -4.52 12.98 4.52
CA SER A 152 -4.87 12.36 5.79
C SER A 152 -3.68 12.25 6.76
N LEU A 153 -2.46 12.06 6.26
CA LEU A 153 -1.24 12.01 7.08
C LEU A 153 -0.90 13.37 7.71
N ASN A 154 -1.27 14.46 7.06
CA ASN A 154 -0.95 15.81 7.51
C ASN A 154 -2.08 16.48 8.30
N THR A 155 -3.23 15.80 8.45
CA THR A 155 -4.40 16.35 9.12
C THR A 155 -4.53 15.74 10.52
N PRO A 156 -4.87 16.54 11.58
CA PRO A 156 -5.15 15.98 12.89
C PRO A 156 -6.27 14.93 12.83
N ASP A 157 -6.12 13.83 13.58
CA ASP A 157 -7.00 12.65 13.56
C ASP A 157 -8.50 12.98 13.65
N VAL A 158 -8.87 14.00 14.43
CA VAL A 158 -10.27 14.42 14.64
C VAL A 158 -10.92 14.89 13.33
N PHE A 159 -10.16 15.51 12.43
CA PHE A 159 -10.67 16.07 11.17
C PHE A 159 -10.36 15.18 9.95
N SER A 160 -9.38 14.31 10.06
CA SER A 160 -8.89 13.46 8.96
C SER A 160 -10.01 12.64 8.31
N ASN A 161 -10.85 11.98 9.12
CA ASN A 161 -11.96 11.17 8.62
C ASN A 161 -13.02 12.02 7.88
N SER A 162 -13.36 13.18 8.44
CA SER A 162 -14.37 14.06 7.85
C SER A 162 -13.91 14.68 6.53
N PHE A 163 -12.66 15.13 6.46
CA PHE A 163 -12.08 15.68 5.22
C PHE A 163 -11.92 14.61 4.14
N SER A 164 -11.47 13.41 4.50
CA SER A 164 -11.34 12.30 3.55
C SER A 164 -12.71 11.87 3.00
N MET A 165 -13.73 11.80 3.85
CA MET A 165 -15.08 11.45 3.44
C MET A 165 -15.71 12.52 2.53
N LEU A 166 -15.59 13.81 2.91
CA LEU A 166 -16.07 14.93 2.09
C LEU A 166 -15.32 15.00 0.77
N GLY A 167 -13.99 14.88 0.79
CA GLY A 167 -13.17 14.89 -0.42
C GLY A 167 -13.54 13.77 -1.39
N ALA A 168 -13.70 12.54 -0.91
CA ALA A 168 -14.08 11.41 -1.73
C ALA A 168 -15.49 11.57 -2.33
N LEU A 169 -16.45 12.06 -1.53
CA LEU A 169 -17.83 12.22 -1.96
C LEU A 169 -17.98 13.39 -2.94
N VAL A 170 -17.38 14.53 -2.64
CA VAL A 170 -17.46 15.72 -3.50
C VAL A 170 -16.70 15.49 -4.80
N LEU A 171 -15.45 15.03 -4.75
CA LEU A 171 -14.65 14.78 -5.94
C LEU A 171 -15.24 13.67 -6.81
N GLY A 172 -15.73 12.57 -6.20
CA GLY A 172 -16.33 11.47 -6.92
C GLY A 172 -17.60 11.87 -7.65
N ASP A 173 -18.53 12.52 -6.96
CA ASP A 173 -19.83 12.89 -7.51
C ASP A 173 -19.70 13.96 -8.61
N PHE A 174 -18.92 15.01 -8.37
CA PHE A 174 -18.67 16.04 -9.38
C PHE A 174 -17.90 15.53 -10.60
N ALA A 175 -16.92 14.65 -10.40
CA ALA A 175 -16.15 14.09 -11.52
C ALA A 175 -17.00 13.23 -12.43
N VAL A 176 -17.96 12.49 -11.89
CA VAL A 176 -18.94 11.71 -12.66
C VAL A 176 -19.92 12.63 -13.37
N GLN A 177 -20.50 13.61 -12.67
CA GLN A 177 -21.43 14.56 -13.28
C GLN A 177 -20.78 15.41 -14.39
N ALA A 178 -19.51 15.73 -14.25
CA ALA A 178 -18.74 16.44 -15.28
C ALA A 178 -18.27 15.54 -16.43
N HIS A 179 -18.58 14.24 -16.43
CA HIS A 179 -18.12 13.24 -17.42
C HIS A 179 -16.59 13.13 -17.51
N TRP A 180 -15.87 13.46 -16.43
CA TRP A 180 -14.43 13.30 -16.33
C TRP A 180 -14.05 11.87 -15.95
N LEU A 181 -14.83 11.26 -15.05
CA LEU A 181 -14.65 9.88 -14.60
C LEU A 181 -15.95 9.11 -14.81
N VAL A 182 -15.83 7.87 -15.26
CA VAL A 182 -16.96 6.94 -15.31
C VAL A 182 -17.12 6.23 -13.95
N PRO A 183 -18.36 5.89 -13.55
CA PRO A 183 -18.62 5.23 -12.26
C PRO A 183 -17.84 3.93 -12.06
N GLU A 184 -17.60 3.17 -13.13
CA GLU A 184 -16.87 1.92 -13.12
C GLU A 184 -15.40 2.14 -12.73
N VAL A 185 -14.74 3.18 -13.24
CA VAL A 185 -13.38 3.56 -12.83
C VAL A 185 -13.33 3.83 -11.33
N LEU A 186 -14.30 4.61 -10.83
CA LEU A 186 -14.36 4.93 -9.39
C LEU A 186 -14.59 3.68 -8.55
N ALA A 187 -15.44 2.75 -8.99
CA ALA A 187 -15.71 1.51 -8.27
C ALA A 187 -14.45 0.63 -8.15
N TYR A 188 -13.70 0.43 -9.25
CA TYR A 188 -12.46 -0.33 -9.23
C TYR A 188 -11.37 0.36 -8.41
N MET A 189 -11.24 1.67 -8.53
CA MET A 189 -10.25 2.42 -7.76
C MET A 189 -10.60 2.48 -6.27
N ALA A 190 -11.88 2.56 -5.91
CA ALA A 190 -12.32 2.46 -4.51
C ALA A 190 -11.99 1.08 -3.92
N PHE A 191 -12.21 -0.01 -4.68
CA PHE A 191 -11.82 -1.34 -4.26
C PHE A 191 -10.30 -1.42 -4.02
N VAL A 192 -9.49 -0.94 -4.96
CA VAL A 192 -8.01 -0.91 -4.82
C VAL A 192 -7.60 -0.07 -3.62
N ALA A 193 -8.24 1.08 -3.39
CA ALA A 193 -7.95 1.94 -2.24
C ALA A 193 -8.24 1.22 -0.92
N ILE A 194 -9.42 0.59 -0.78
CA ILE A 194 -9.80 -0.17 0.42
C ILE A 194 -8.85 -1.36 0.64
N ALA A 195 -8.53 -2.08 -0.42
CA ALA A 195 -7.64 -3.23 -0.38
C ALA A 195 -6.21 -2.84 0.04
N ASN A 196 -5.74 -1.66 -0.35
CA ASN A 196 -4.47 -1.12 0.10
C ASN A 196 -4.44 -0.83 1.61
N PHE A 197 -5.57 -0.47 2.23
CA PHE A 197 -5.65 -0.31 3.69
C PHE A 197 -5.60 -1.65 4.45
N ALA A 198 -5.92 -2.76 3.80
CA ALA A 198 -5.82 -4.10 4.38
C ALA A 198 -4.37 -4.62 4.42
N GLN A 199 -3.43 -3.93 3.77
CA GLN A 199 -2.01 -4.30 3.79
C GLN A 199 -1.31 -3.78 5.05
N PRO A 200 -0.51 -4.60 5.73
CA PRO A 200 0.18 -4.21 6.96
C PRO A 200 1.31 -3.19 6.73
N SER A 201 1.81 -3.05 5.52
CA SER A 201 2.88 -2.11 5.17
C SER A 201 2.47 -1.16 4.06
N TYR A 202 2.41 0.14 4.37
CA TYR A 202 2.18 1.20 3.38
C TYR A 202 3.30 1.29 2.34
N GLU A 203 4.54 1.07 2.76
CA GLU A 203 5.73 1.15 1.91
C GLU A 203 5.68 0.14 0.78
N LEU A 204 5.21 -1.08 1.08
CA LEU A 204 5.05 -2.12 0.08
C LEU A 204 3.97 -1.73 -0.96
N GLY A 205 2.86 -1.17 -0.51
CA GLY A 205 1.79 -0.70 -1.39
C GLY A 205 2.30 0.32 -2.41
N TYR A 206 3.12 1.28 -1.98
CA TYR A 206 3.73 2.26 -2.88
C TYR A 206 4.83 1.65 -3.78
N ALA A 207 5.61 0.69 -3.27
CA ALA A 207 6.65 0.02 -4.07
C ALA A 207 6.08 -0.73 -5.28
N PHE A 208 4.85 -1.24 -5.17
CA PHE A 208 4.19 -1.94 -6.29
C PHE A 208 3.45 -1.00 -7.25
N LYS A 209 3.25 0.26 -6.88
CA LYS A 209 2.66 1.27 -7.76
C LYS A 209 3.68 1.88 -8.74
N LEU A 210 4.95 1.89 -8.35
CA LEU A 210 6.07 2.42 -9.14
C LEU A 210 6.58 1.40 -10.14
#